data_ebc6e31e2405440a8c764c89a82db6ec
#
_entry.id   ebc6e31e2405440a8c764c89a82db6ec
#
_cell.length_a   1.000
_cell.length_b   1.000
_cell.length_c   1.000
_cell.angle_alpha   90.00
_cell.angle_beta   90.00
_cell.angle_gamma   90.00
#
_symmetry.space_group_name_H-M   'P 1'
#
loop_
_entity.id
_entity.type
_entity.pdbx_description
1 polymer ?
#
loop_
_entity_poly.entity_id
_entity_poly.type
_entity_poly.pdbx_seq_one_letter_code
_entity_poly.pdbx_strand_id
1 'polypeptide(L)'
;MSSVAACRRRRDVYRLFTGRSSEYWVGRFMPNASNLDITRRMGQFKSDLMGINFVAQIAFAYGSYTQSNRLIDNATALLEDIPAEDNRYIKAWNSVDAIARNAYESQALLQLSTEYCIKGRCEECPLTALLKRHGV
;
A
#
# COMPACT_ATOMS: atom_id res chain seq x y z
N MET A 1 11.79 -14.46 -7.50
CA MET A 1 11.43 -13.95 -6.15
C MET A 1 12.39 -12.88 -5.60
N SER A 2 13.67 -12.87 -5.96
CA SER A 2 14.66 -11.93 -5.44
C SER A 2 14.37 -10.44 -5.75
N SER A 3 13.81 -10.10 -6.91
CA SER A 3 13.56 -8.71 -7.30
C SER A 3 12.38 -8.07 -6.55
N VAL A 4 11.31 -8.80 -6.25
CA VAL A 4 10.14 -8.28 -5.50
C VAL A 4 10.52 -7.99 -4.05
N ALA A 5 11.16 -8.95 -3.38
CA ALA A 5 11.58 -8.82 -1.99
C ALA A 5 12.72 -7.79 -1.76
N ALA A 6 13.41 -7.39 -2.84
CA ALA A 6 14.48 -6.39 -2.78
C ALA A 6 13.97 -4.94 -2.95
N CYS A 7 12.69 -4.73 -3.28
CA CYS A 7 12.12 -3.40 -3.42
C CYS A 7 12.13 -2.66 -2.08
N ARG A 8 12.69 -1.46 -2.09
CA ARG A 8 12.78 -0.59 -0.91
C ARG A 8 12.22 0.80 -1.18
N ARG A 9 12.06 1.16 -2.44
CA ARG A 9 11.62 2.48 -2.88
C ARG A 9 10.44 2.36 -3.83
N ARG A 10 9.57 3.34 -3.82
CA ARG A 10 8.45 3.51 -4.75
C ARG A 10 8.86 3.30 -6.21
N ARG A 11 10.00 3.85 -6.62
CA ARG A 11 10.56 3.70 -7.98
C ARG A 11 10.89 2.25 -8.34
N ASP A 12 11.25 1.41 -7.37
CA ASP A 12 11.58 0.01 -7.61
C ASP A 12 10.33 -0.77 -7.99
N VAL A 13 9.20 -0.49 -7.30
CA VAL A 13 7.88 -1.02 -7.64
C VAL A 13 7.48 -0.59 -9.05
N TYR A 14 7.60 0.70 -9.36
CA TYR A 14 7.28 1.20 -10.69
C TYR A 14 8.07 0.47 -11.79
N ARG A 15 9.36 0.21 -11.58
CA ARG A 15 10.20 -0.55 -12.52
C ARG A 15 9.77 -1.99 -12.70
N LEU A 16 9.27 -2.66 -11.65
CA LEU A 16 8.76 -4.03 -11.76
C LEU A 16 7.55 -4.11 -12.69
N PHE A 17 6.71 -3.07 -12.70
CA PHE A 17 5.43 -3.05 -13.40
C PHE A 17 5.43 -2.19 -14.68
N THR A 18 6.59 -1.72 -15.16
CA THR A 18 6.73 -0.93 -16.39
C THR A 18 6.62 -1.74 -17.68
N GLY A 19 6.00 -2.91 -17.66
CA GLY A 19 5.75 -3.70 -18.86
C GLY A 19 4.96 -2.90 -19.91
N ARG A 20 5.30 -3.10 -21.20
CA ARG A 20 4.49 -2.63 -22.32
C ARG A 20 3.41 -3.66 -22.62
N SER A 21 2.20 -3.21 -22.90
CA SER A 21 1.20 -4.08 -23.50
C SER A 21 1.68 -4.61 -24.85
N SER A 22 1.31 -5.84 -25.22
CA SER A 22 1.59 -6.33 -26.57
C SER A 22 0.92 -5.45 -27.62
N GLU A 23 1.39 -5.51 -28.87
CA GLU A 23 0.85 -4.74 -30.00
C GLU A 23 -0.66 -4.93 -30.17
N TYR A 24 -1.18 -6.11 -29.85
CA TYR A 24 -2.61 -6.38 -29.86
C TYR A 24 -3.41 -5.40 -28.99
N TRP A 25 -2.87 -5.01 -27.84
CA TRP A 25 -3.55 -4.12 -26.89
C TRP A 25 -3.27 -2.62 -27.10
N VAL A 26 -2.48 -2.27 -28.10
CA VAL A 26 -2.28 -0.88 -28.48
C VAL A 26 -3.60 -0.34 -29.02
N GLY A 27 -4.16 0.71 -28.42
CA GLY A 27 -5.44 1.30 -28.80
C GLY A 27 -6.67 0.46 -28.47
N ARG A 28 -6.58 -0.63 -27.68
CA ARG A 28 -7.73 -1.46 -27.30
C ARG A 28 -7.92 -1.52 -25.79
N PHE A 29 -9.15 -1.30 -25.31
CA PHE A 29 -9.51 -1.46 -23.91
C PHE A 29 -10.14 -2.83 -23.61
N MET A 30 -10.83 -3.41 -24.56
CA MET A 30 -11.42 -4.74 -24.52
C MET A 30 -11.09 -5.51 -25.80
N PRO A 31 -11.17 -6.85 -25.79
CA PRO A 31 -11.11 -7.61 -27.03
C PRO A 31 -12.14 -7.04 -28.03
N ASN A 32 -11.76 -6.88 -29.29
CA ASN A 32 -12.59 -6.35 -30.38
C ASN A 32 -13.00 -4.85 -30.29
N ALA A 33 -12.55 -4.10 -29.31
CA ALA A 33 -12.70 -2.63 -29.29
C ALA A 33 -11.47 -1.99 -29.97
N SER A 34 -11.70 -1.19 -31.01
CA SER A 34 -10.65 -0.44 -31.71
C SER A 34 -10.81 1.07 -31.46
N ASN A 35 -9.68 1.80 -31.56
CA ASN A 35 -9.62 3.27 -31.68
C ASN A 35 -9.67 4.10 -30.39
N LEU A 36 -8.81 3.76 -29.43
CA LEU A 36 -8.48 4.72 -28.37
C LEU A 36 -6.99 5.04 -28.44
N ASP A 37 -6.66 6.33 -28.53
CA ASP A 37 -5.27 6.80 -28.39
C ASP A 37 -4.83 6.68 -26.93
N ILE A 38 -4.62 5.43 -26.50
CA ILE A 38 -4.29 5.11 -25.10
C ILE A 38 -2.95 4.38 -25.08
N THR A 39 -1.95 5.08 -24.60
CA THR A 39 -0.68 4.46 -24.21
C THR A 39 -0.88 3.70 -22.92
N ARG A 40 -0.89 2.35 -22.99
CA ARG A 40 -1.13 1.50 -21.81
C ARG A 40 0.16 1.26 -21.04
N ARG A 41 0.46 2.19 -20.19
CA ARG A 41 1.44 2.01 -19.11
C ARG A 41 0.67 2.03 -17.78
N MET A 42 1.12 1.22 -16.83
CA MET A 42 0.63 1.31 -15.46
C MET A 42 0.96 2.71 -14.92
N GLY A 43 -0.07 3.49 -14.56
CA GLY A 43 0.12 4.79 -13.93
C GLY A 43 0.69 4.66 -12.52
N GLN A 44 1.28 5.73 -12.02
CA GLN A 44 1.93 5.76 -10.70
C GLN A 44 0.98 5.32 -9.57
N PHE A 45 -0.26 5.78 -9.58
CA PHE A 45 -1.28 5.39 -8.59
C PHE A 45 -1.50 3.87 -8.53
N LYS A 46 -1.63 3.20 -9.68
CA LYS A 46 -1.78 1.74 -9.70
C LYS A 46 -0.51 1.02 -9.25
N SER A 47 0.65 1.57 -9.59
CA SER A 47 1.94 1.06 -9.11
C SER A 47 2.05 1.17 -7.59
N ASP A 48 1.60 2.28 -7.00
CA ASP A 48 1.58 2.47 -5.56
C ASP A 48 0.67 1.43 -4.87
N LEU A 49 -0.53 1.20 -5.39
CA LEU A 49 -1.43 0.16 -4.88
C LEU A 49 -0.80 -1.24 -4.96
N MET A 50 -0.08 -1.56 -6.05
CA MET A 50 0.67 -2.81 -6.16
C MET A 50 1.81 -2.88 -5.14
N GLY A 51 2.48 -1.77 -4.90
CA GLY A 51 3.52 -1.64 -3.87
C GLY A 51 3.00 -1.96 -2.48
N ILE A 52 1.88 -1.38 -2.11
CA ILE A 52 1.25 -1.53 -0.78
C ILE A 52 0.67 -2.95 -0.61
N ASN A 53 -0.18 -3.39 -1.56
CA ASN A 53 -1.03 -4.57 -1.37
C ASN A 53 -0.35 -5.89 -1.77
N PHE A 54 0.76 -5.85 -2.52
CA PHE A 54 1.46 -7.05 -2.95
C PHE A 54 2.93 -7.04 -2.58
N VAL A 55 3.69 -6.05 -3.05
CA VAL A 55 5.16 -6.06 -2.92
C VAL A 55 5.59 -6.01 -1.46
N ALA A 56 5.06 -5.06 -0.68
CA ALA A 56 5.39 -4.93 0.74
C ALA A 56 4.92 -6.15 1.54
N GLN A 57 3.71 -6.65 1.27
CA GLN A 57 3.16 -7.82 1.97
C GLN A 57 3.98 -9.09 1.69
N ILE A 58 4.34 -9.35 0.44
CA ILE A 58 5.17 -10.49 0.05
C ILE A 58 6.57 -10.38 0.66
N ALA A 59 7.18 -9.19 0.60
CA ALA A 59 8.51 -8.96 1.16
C ALA A 59 8.52 -9.17 2.69
N PHE A 60 7.52 -8.66 3.40
CA PHE A 60 7.35 -8.83 4.83
C PHE A 60 7.12 -10.30 5.20
N ALA A 61 6.17 -10.98 4.56
CA ALA A 61 5.85 -12.38 4.82
C ALA A 61 7.06 -13.30 4.55
N TYR A 62 7.75 -13.08 3.43
CA TYR A 62 8.94 -13.85 3.08
C TYR A 62 10.11 -13.53 4.03
N GLY A 63 10.27 -12.27 4.43
CA GLY A 63 11.26 -11.87 5.43
C GLY A 63 11.00 -12.53 6.78
N SER A 64 9.75 -12.57 7.22
CA SER A 64 9.33 -13.25 8.45
C SER A 64 9.59 -14.76 8.38
N TYR A 65 9.22 -15.39 7.27
CA TYR A 65 9.44 -16.84 7.06
C TYR A 65 10.94 -17.22 7.05
N THR A 66 11.76 -16.39 6.41
CA THR A 66 13.22 -16.62 6.30
C THR A 66 14.02 -16.00 7.45
N GLN A 67 13.36 -15.40 8.44
CA GLN A 67 13.98 -14.67 9.56
C GLN A 67 14.98 -13.58 9.09
N SER A 68 14.67 -12.93 7.97
CA SER A 68 15.51 -11.90 7.37
C SER A 68 15.02 -10.49 7.74
N ASN A 69 15.59 -9.89 8.78
CA ASN A 69 15.28 -8.52 9.19
C ASN A 69 15.45 -7.52 8.04
N ARG A 70 16.45 -7.72 7.18
CA ARG A 70 16.66 -6.87 5.99
C ARG A 70 15.44 -6.82 5.07
N LEU A 71 14.73 -7.92 4.87
CA LEU A 71 13.54 -7.96 4.00
C LEU A 71 12.35 -7.30 4.70
N ILE A 72 12.21 -7.47 5.99
CA ILE A 72 11.20 -6.78 6.81
C ILE A 72 11.43 -5.27 6.76
N ASP A 73 12.68 -4.82 6.97
CA ASP A 73 13.06 -3.41 6.90
C ASP A 73 12.82 -2.82 5.50
N ASN A 74 13.09 -3.59 4.44
CA ASN A 74 12.80 -3.15 3.07
C ASN A 74 11.30 -2.96 2.84
N ALA A 75 10.46 -3.87 3.34
CA ALA A 75 9.01 -3.76 3.23
C ALA A 75 8.47 -2.52 3.96
N THR A 76 8.96 -2.26 5.17
CA THR A 76 8.62 -1.07 5.96
C THR A 76 9.08 0.21 5.25
N ALA A 77 10.34 0.28 4.82
CA ALA A 77 10.89 1.43 4.11
C ALA A 77 10.17 1.70 2.78
N LEU A 78 9.68 0.65 2.10
CA LEU A 78 8.86 0.80 0.90
C LEU A 78 7.53 1.49 1.22
N LEU A 79 6.83 1.07 2.28
CA LEU A 79 5.57 1.70 2.69
C LEU A 79 5.77 3.15 3.14
N GLU A 80 6.89 3.47 3.78
CA GLU A 80 7.24 4.84 4.16
C GLU A 80 7.54 5.75 2.95
N ASP A 81 8.04 5.19 1.83
CA ASP A 81 8.38 5.94 0.61
C ASP A 81 7.18 6.12 -0.34
N ILE A 82 6.09 5.37 -0.16
CA ILE A 82 4.84 5.50 -0.91
C ILE A 82 3.93 6.51 -0.19
N PRO A 83 3.30 7.47 -0.90
CA PRO A 83 2.33 8.39 -0.31
C PRO A 83 1.17 7.67 0.38
N ALA A 84 0.55 8.32 1.36
CA ALA A 84 -0.65 7.82 2.01
C ALA A 84 -1.76 7.53 0.99
N GLU A 85 -2.56 6.52 1.26
CA GLU A 85 -3.70 6.18 0.43
C GLU A 85 -4.79 7.25 0.54
N ASP A 86 -5.47 7.51 -0.57
CA ASP A 86 -6.65 8.37 -0.62
C ASP A 86 -7.92 7.52 -0.68
N ASN A 87 -8.43 7.13 0.49
CA ASN A 87 -9.66 6.39 0.61
C ASN A 87 -10.58 6.98 1.71
N ARG A 88 -11.83 6.49 1.79
CA ARG A 88 -12.83 7.01 2.74
C ARG A 88 -12.40 6.94 4.21
N TYR A 89 -11.64 5.93 4.58
CA TYR A 89 -11.19 5.74 5.95
C TYR A 89 -10.10 6.75 6.32
N ILE A 90 -9.14 6.96 5.43
CA ILE A 90 -8.08 7.95 5.63
C ILE A 90 -8.66 9.37 5.64
N LYS A 91 -9.66 9.66 4.77
CA LYS A 91 -10.39 10.94 4.82
C LYS A 91 -11.10 11.16 6.17
N ALA A 92 -11.70 10.12 6.74
CA ALA A 92 -12.33 10.20 8.05
C ALA A 92 -11.31 10.47 9.18
N TRP A 93 -10.12 9.83 9.14
CA TRP A 93 -9.05 10.13 10.08
C TRP A 93 -8.50 11.54 9.92
N ASN A 94 -8.31 12.00 8.68
CA ASN A 94 -7.87 13.37 8.41
C ASN A 94 -8.85 14.43 8.96
N SER A 95 -10.15 14.14 9.01
CA SER A 95 -11.15 15.06 9.55
C SER A 95 -11.06 15.25 11.08
N VAL A 96 -10.31 14.42 11.77
CA VAL A 96 -10.00 14.52 13.22
C VAL A 96 -8.50 14.77 13.45
N ASP A 97 -7.85 15.40 12.49
CA ASP A 97 -6.43 15.79 12.52
C ASP A 97 -5.42 14.61 12.63
N ALA A 98 -5.87 13.36 12.46
CA ALA A 98 -5.00 12.21 12.39
C ALA A 98 -4.53 11.98 10.94
N ILE A 99 -3.54 12.77 10.52
CA ILE A 99 -3.08 12.83 9.12
C ILE A 99 -2.00 11.78 8.87
N ALA A 100 -2.28 10.84 7.97
CA ALA A 100 -1.27 9.91 7.47
C ALA A 100 -0.39 10.59 6.39
N ARG A 101 0.91 10.50 6.54
CA ARG A 101 1.91 11.10 5.63
C ARG A 101 2.38 10.14 4.53
N ASN A 102 2.30 8.85 4.77
CA ASN A 102 2.77 7.79 3.89
C ASN A 102 1.89 6.54 3.99
N ALA A 103 2.17 5.54 3.15
CA ALA A 103 1.39 4.31 3.12
C ALA A 103 1.51 3.50 4.41
N TYR A 104 2.65 3.55 5.12
CA TYR A 104 2.82 2.87 6.39
C TYR A 104 1.82 3.38 7.43
N GLU A 105 1.71 4.70 7.57
CA GLU A 105 0.76 5.33 8.49
C GLU A 105 -0.69 5.12 8.06
N SER A 106 -0.99 5.21 6.74
CA SER A 106 -2.36 4.99 6.25
C SER A 106 -2.81 3.53 6.42
N GLN A 107 -1.93 2.56 6.27
CA GLN A 107 -2.25 1.15 6.54
C GLN A 107 -2.51 0.89 8.03
N ALA A 108 -1.77 1.53 8.94
CA ALA A 108 -2.03 1.45 10.37
C ALA A 108 -3.41 2.03 10.72
N LEU A 109 -3.77 3.21 10.20
CA LEU A 109 -5.09 3.81 10.40
C LEU A 109 -6.21 2.97 9.77
N LEU A 110 -5.96 2.37 8.61
CA LEU A 110 -6.91 1.47 7.97
C LEU A 110 -7.16 0.22 8.84
N GLN A 111 -6.11 -0.38 9.39
CA GLN A 111 -6.23 -1.50 10.31
C GLN A 111 -7.03 -1.13 11.56
N LEU A 112 -6.76 0.02 12.19
CA LEU A 112 -7.54 0.51 13.32
C LEU A 112 -9.01 0.65 12.96
N SER A 113 -9.32 1.20 11.79
CA SER A 113 -10.71 1.36 11.32
C SER A 113 -11.41 0.03 11.14
N THR A 114 -10.78 -0.92 10.43
CA THR A 114 -11.42 -2.18 10.03
C THR A 114 -11.47 -3.21 11.14
N GLU A 115 -10.43 -3.26 11.98
CA GLU A 115 -10.35 -4.28 13.04
C GLU A 115 -10.98 -3.84 14.36
N TYR A 116 -11.04 -2.56 14.63
CA TYR A 116 -11.54 -2.06 15.92
C TYR A 116 -12.74 -1.13 15.78
N CYS A 117 -12.63 -0.01 15.05
CA CYS A 117 -13.69 1.02 15.03
C CYS A 117 -15.00 0.49 14.44
N ILE A 118 -14.98 -0.13 13.25
CA ILE A 118 -16.17 -0.67 12.59
C ILE A 118 -16.81 -1.80 13.40
N LYS A 119 -15.98 -2.58 14.09
CA LYS A 119 -16.42 -3.72 14.92
C LYS A 119 -16.86 -3.30 16.33
N GLY A 120 -16.80 -2.02 16.68
CA GLY A 120 -17.13 -1.51 18.03
C GLY A 120 -16.20 -2.01 19.14
N ARG A 121 -14.97 -2.45 18.81
CA ARG A 121 -14.01 -3.05 19.73
C ARG A 121 -13.05 -2.02 20.32
N CYS A 122 -13.57 -0.90 20.80
CA CYS A 122 -12.74 0.20 21.31
C CYS A 122 -11.94 -0.19 22.56
N GLU A 123 -12.47 -1.06 23.41
CA GLU A 123 -11.77 -1.50 24.64
C GLU A 123 -10.52 -2.33 24.34
N GLU A 124 -10.51 -3.07 23.25
CA GLU A 124 -9.40 -3.89 22.80
C GLU A 124 -8.42 -3.11 21.90
N CYS A 125 -8.75 -1.86 21.55
CA CYS A 125 -7.97 -1.06 20.62
C CYS A 125 -6.63 -0.63 21.25
N PRO A 126 -5.49 -0.84 20.56
CA PRO A 126 -4.19 -0.40 21.05
C PRO A 126 -4.11 1.10 21.33
N LEU A 127 -4.83 1.92 20.55
CA LEU A 127 -4.91 3.37 20.77
C LEU A 127 -5.59 3.71 22.10
N THR A 128 -6.71 3.06 22.43
CA THR A 128 -7.39 3.23 23.71
C THR A 128 -6.49 2.86 24.90
N ALA A 129 -5.71 1.78 24.75
CA ALA A 129 -4.76 1.36 25.76
C ALA A 129 -3.65 2.42 25.98
N LEU A 130 -3.19 3.07 24.92
CA LEU A 130 -2.22 4.16 25.00
C LEU A 130 -2.81 5.41 25.65
N LEU A 131 -4.02 5.82 25.26
CA LEU A 131 -4.71 6.98 25.84
C LEU A 131 -4.92 6.82 27.35
N LYS A 132 -5.39 5.65 27.80
CA LYS A 132 -5.54 5.35 29.24
C LYS A 132 -4.23 5.44 30.02
N ARG A 133 -3.08 5.07 29.40
CA ARG A 133 -1.75 5.20 30.03
C ARG A 133 -1.31 6.66 30.18
N HIS A 134 -1.77 7.55 29.32
CA HIS A 134 -1.44 8.97 29.32
C HIS A 134 -2.49 9.84 30.04
N GLY A 135 -3.50 9.24 30.70
CA GLY A 135 -4.48 9.94 31.53
C GLY A 135 -5.53 10.73 30.74
N VAL A 136 -5.78 10.33 29.49
CA VAL A 136 -6.84 10.90 28.64
C VAL A 136 -8.03 9.96 28.59
#